data_ec87ca886b6a08698119af8c346cb116
#
_entry.id   ec87ca886b6a08698119af8c346cb116
#
_cell.length_a   1.000
_cell.length_b   1.000
_cell.length_c   1.000
_cell.angle_alpha   90.00
_cell.angle_beta   90.00
_cell.angle_gamma   90.00
#
_symmetry.space_group_name_H-M   'P 1'
#
loop_
_entity.id
_entity.type
_entity.pdbx_description
1 polymer ?
#
loop_
_entity_poly.entity_id
_entity_poly.type
_entity_poly.pdbx_seq_one_letter_code
_entity_poly.pdbx_strand_id
1 'polypeptide(L)'
;MSKVCVFDHPLIQHKLSILREKGTSSKEFRELIGEIAMLMCYEATRDLPLEEVEIETPVAKATVKRIAGKKLAVVPILRAGLGMVDGMVSMMPNVKVAHIGLYRDPKTLAPVKYYYKMPADIEERDVIVVDPMLATGGSASAAIQFLKEDGVKHIKLMSIIGAPEGVARMQADHPDVDIFVAALDDHLNEHGYIVPGLGDAGDRIFGTK
;
A
#
# COMPACT_ATOMS: atom_id res chain seq x y z
N MET A 1 16.70 10.57 1.54
CA MET A 1 15.51 11.01 0.77
C MET A 1 14.73 9.76 0.42
N SER A 2 13.43 9.75 0.65
CA SER A 2 12.53 8.67 0.26
C SER A 2 12.62 8.44 -1.26
N LYS A 3 12.62 7.16 -1.64
CA LYS A 3 12.55 6.76 -3.05
C LYS A 3 11.09 6.82 -3.48
N VAL A 4 10.82 7.41 -4.63
CA VAL A 4 9.52 7.31 -5.31
C VAL A 4 9.69 6.36 -6.49
N CYS A 5 9.01 5.23 -6.43
CA CYS A 5 9.03 4.21 -7.47
C CYS A 5 7.69 4.24 -8.22
N VAL A 6 7.72 4.71 -9.46
CA VAL A 6 6.57 4.66 -10.37
C VAL A 6 6.75 3.45 -11.28
N PHE A 7 5.76 2.56 -11.30
CA PHE A 7 5.85 1.33 -12.10
C PHE A 7 5.53 1.59 -13.56
N ASP A 8 6.39 1.11 -14.44
CA ASP A 8 6.22 1.17 -15.90
C ASP A 8 5.93 -0.20 -16.56
N HIS A 9 5.75 -1.23 -15.72
CA HIS A 9 5.55 -2.59 -16.19
C HIS A 9 4.28 -2.72 -17.05
N PRO A 10 4.33 -3.29 -18.28
CA PRO A 10 3.20 -3.34 -19.21
C PRO A 10 1.92 -3.98 -18.63
N LEU A 11 2.04 -5.04 -17.83
CA LEU A 11 0.89 -5.68 -17.18
C LEU A 11 0.20 -4.77 -16.18
N ILE A 12 0.96 -3.99 -15.40
CA ILE A 12 0.40 -3.02 -14.46
C ILE A 12 -0.32 -1.93 -15.22
N GLN A 13 0.31 -1.37 -16.26
CA GLN A 13 -0.27 -0.30 -17.06
C GLN A 13 -1.54 -0.76 -17.81
N HIS A 14 -1.55 -1.97 -18.34
CA HIS A 14 -2.73 -2.56 -18.97
C HIS A 14 -3.90 -2.70 -17.98
N LYS A 15 -3.65 -3.28 -16.80
CA LYS A 15 -4.69 -3.45 -15.77
C LYS A 15 -5.18 -2.10 -15.25
N LEU A 16 -4.27 -1.14 -15.08
CA LEU A 16 -4.60 0.20 -14.65
C LEU A 16 -5.47 0.94 -15.68
N SER A 17 -5.26 0.75 -16.99
CA SER A 17 -6.10 1.36 -18.02
C SER A 17 -7.55 0.91 -17.90
N ILE A 18 -7.79 -0.39 -17.70
CA ILE A 18 -9.14 -0.95 -17.50
C ILE A 18 -9.74 -0.48 -16.17
N LEU A 19 -8.93 -0.46 -15.10
CA LEU A 19 -9.34 0.02 -13.78
C LEU A 19 -9.87 1.46 -13.82
N ARG A 20 -9.26 2.33 -14.65
CA ARG A 20 -9.65 3.73 -14.81
C ARG A 20 -10.98 3.91 -15.54
N GLU A 21 -11.39 2.99 -16.38
CA GLU A 21 -12.61 3.12 -17.17
C GLU A 21 -13.85 3.30 -16.29
N LYS A 22 -14.69 4.28 -16.64
CA LYS A 22 -15.92 4.59 -15.92
C LYS A 22 -16.89 3.39 -15.89
N GLY A 23 -16.86 2.55 -16.92
CA GLY A 23 -17.74 1.40 -17.08
C GLY A 23 -17.30 0.15 -16.32
N THR A 24 -16.11 0.12 -15.75
CA THR A 24 -15.60 -1.05 -15.02
C THR A 24 -16.48 -1.34 -13.81
N SER A 25 -17.02 -2.55 -13.76
CA SER A 25 -17.93 -2.98 -12.69
C SER A 25 -17.20 -3.06 -11.33
N SER A 26 -17.93 -2.97 -10.22
CA SER A 26 -17.32 -3.12 -8.87
C SER A 26 -16.65 -4.48 -8.68
N LYS A 27 -17.15 -5.55 -9.32
CA LYS A 27 -16.50 -6.86 -9.30
C LYS A 27 -15.13 -6.80 -9.96
N GLU A 28 -15.09 -6.36 -11.21
CA GLU A 28 -13.87 -6.26 -12.00
C GLU A 28 -12.88 -5.26 -11.40
N PHE A 29 -13.36 -4.16 -10.85
CA PHE A 29 -12.55 -3.18 -10.16
C PHE A 29 -11.82 -3.79 -8.94
N ARG A 30 -12.50 -4.61 -8.12
CA ARG A 30 -11.87 -5.35 -7.01
C ARG A 30 -10.82 -6.34 -7.48
N GLU A 31 -11.12 -7.09 -8.53
CA GLU A 31 -10.18 -8.06 -9.11
C GLU A 31 -8.91 -7.36 -9.60
N LEU A 32 -9.06 -6.29 -10.36
CA LEU A 32 -7.93 -5.51 -10.89
C LEU A 32 -7.09 -4.85 -9.79
N ILE A 33 -7.71 -4.28 -8.76
CA ILE A 33 -6.98 -3.72 -7.60
C ILE A 33 -6.12 -4.80 -6.93
N GLY A 34 -6.68 -5.98 -6.68
CA GLY A 34 -5.95 -7.10 -6.08
C GLY A 34 -4.78 -7.56 -6.95
N GLU A 35 -5.00 -7.69 -8.26
CA GLU A 35 -3.96 -8.09 -9.22
C GLU A 35 -2.83 -7.06 -9.34
N ILE A 36 -3.16 -5.76 -9.39
CA ILE A 36 -2.16 -4.70 -9.42
C ILE A 36 -1.39 -4.70 -8.08
N ALA A 37 -2.07 -4.80 -6.95
CA ALA A 37 -1.44 -4.85 -5.63
C ALA A 37 -0.47 -6.04 -5.50
N MET A 38 -0.82 -7.20 -6.04
CA MET A 38 0.05 -8.38 -6.08
C MET A 38 1.33 -8.12 -6.89
N LEU A 39 1.21 -7.54 -8.10
CA LEU A 39 2.35 -7.22 -8.95
C LEU A 39 3.26 -6.15 -8.32
N MET A 40 2.66 -5.12 -7.72
CA MET A 40 3.40 -4.08 -7.00
C MET A 40 4.11 -4.64 -5.75
N CYS A 41 3.47 -5.56 -5.04
CA CYS A 41 4.03 -6.21 -3.86
C CYS A 41 5.33 -6.96 -4.20
N TYR A 42 5.38 -7.65 -5.34
CA TYR A 42 6.59 -8.33 -5.81
C TYR A 42 7.80 -7.38 -5.90
N GLU A 43 7.60 -6.18 -6.44
CA GLU A 43 8.67 -5.19 -6.54
C GLU A 43 8.95 -4.49 -5.18
N ALA A 44 7.91 -4.16 -4.43
CA ALA A 44 8.06 -3.50 -3.13
C ALA A 44 8.78 -4.36 -2.09
N THR A 45 8.86 -5.68 -2.32
CA THR A 45 9.54 -6.64 -1.44
C THR A 45 10.91 -7.08 -1.94
N ARG A 46 11.45 -6.45 -3.00
CA ARG A 46 12.71 -6.83 -3.65
C ARG A 46 13.94 -6.74 -2.73
N ASP A 47 13.90 -5.88 -1.74
CA ASP A 47 14.98 -5.60 -0.79
C ASP A 47 14.87 -6.37 0.53
N LEU A 48 13.93 -7.31 0.65
CA LEU A 48 13.81 -8.12 1.85
C LEU A 48 15.11 -8.90 2.13
N PRO A 49 15.61 -8.87 3.37
CA PRO A 49 16.82 -9.58 3.73
C PRO A 49 16.62 -11.10 3.63
N LEU A 50 17.65 -11.79 3.21
CA LEU A 50 17.70 -13.23 3.12
C LEU A 50 18.73 -13.78 4.08
N GLU A 51 18.44 -14.95 4.68
CA GLU A 51 19.36 -15.74 5.49
C GLU A 51 19.60 -17.11 4.85
N GLU A 52 20.77 -17.69 5.09
CA GLU A 52 21.10 -19.06 4.66
C GLU A 52 20.57 -20.07 5.67
N VAL A 53 19.87 -21.09 5.17
CA VAL A 53 19.29 -22.16 5.97
C VAL A 53 19.64 -23.51 5.36
N GLU A 54 20.12 -24.44 6.18
CA GLU A 54 20.31 -25.83 5.76
C GLU A 54 18.96 -26.54 5.66
N ILE A 55 18.75 -27.21 4.55
CA ILE A 55 17.57 -28.04 4.30
C ILE A 55 17.99 -29.40 3.76
N GLU A 56 17.08 -30.36 3.81
CA GLU A 56 17.20 -31.63 3.10
C GLU A 56 16.17 -31.64 1.96
N THR A 57 16.67 -31.82 0.74
CA THR A 57 15.83 -32.07 -0.45
C THR A 57 15.62 -33.58 -0.63
N PRO A 58 14.71 -34.02 -1.50
CA PRO A 58 14.55 -35.45 -1.78
C PRO A 58 15.84 -36.13 -2.32
N VAL A 59 16.87 -35.35 -2.70
CA VAL A 59 18.10 -35.85 -3.32
C VAL A 59 19.32 -35.68 -2.42
N ALA A 60 19.47 -34.51 -1.74
CA ALA A 60 20.67 -34.19 -0.98
C ALA A 60 20.41 -33.06 0.03
N LYS A 61 21.35 -32.89 0.99
CA LYS A 61 21.43 -31.68 1.82
C LYS A 61 21.85 -30.49 0.96
N ALA A 62 21.24 -29.32 1.23
CA ALA A 62 21.53 -28.09 0.51
C ALA A 62 21.41 -26.88 1.43
N THR A 63 22.21 -25.85 1.17
CA THR A 63 22.06 -24.53 1.79
C THR A 63 21.25 -23.65 0.84
N VAL A 64 20.14 -23.10 1.34
CA VAL A 64 19.20 -22.28 0.56
C VAL A 64 18.93 -20.96 1.25
N LYS A 65 18.43 -19.97 0.49
CA LYS A 65 18.07 -18.65 1.01
C LYS A 65 16.59 -18.59 1.38
N ARG A 66 16.30 -18.07 2.58
CA ARG A 66 14.93 -17.75 3.04
C ARG A 66 14.86 -16.30 3.50
N ILE A 67 13.65 -15.73 3.49
CA ILE A 67 13.45 -14.39 4.06
C ILE A 67 13.82 -14.42 5.54
N ALA A 68 14.74 -13.53 5.93
CA ALA A 68 15.26 -13.43 7.28
C ALA A 68 14.30 -12.72 8.25
N GLY A 69 14.48 -12.97 9.54
CA GLY A 69 13.86 -12.19 10.63
C GLY A 69 12.35 -12.24 10.73
N LYS A 70 11.80 -11.26 11.46
CA LYS A 70 10.37 -10.98 11.53
C LYS A 70 9.89 -10.43 10.19
N LYS A 71 8.85 -11.08 9.65
CA LYS A 71 8.39 -10.83 8.30
C LYS A 71 7.43 -9.65 8.26
N LEU A 72 6.86 -9.42 7.11
CA LEU A 72 6.04 -8.26 6.79
C LEU A 72 4.73 -8.16 7.57
N ALA A 73 4.24 -6.94 7.71
CA ALA A 73 2.85 -6.63 8.00
C ALA A 73 2.29 -5.69 6.91
N VAL A 74 1.06 -5.94 6.50
CA VAL A 74 0.29 -5.07 5.59
C VAL A 74 -0.71 -4.30 6.41
N VAL A 75 -0.75 -2.99 6.20
CA VAL A 75 -1.60 -2.07 6.95
C VAL A 75 -2.48 -1.27 5.99
N PRO A 76 -3.68 -1.78 5.64
CA PRO A 76 -4.63 -1.02 4.84
C PRO A 76 -5.18 0.17 5.63
N ILE A 77 -5.26 1.32 4.94
CA ILE A 77 -6.04 2.46 5.42
C ILE A 77 -7.50 2.18 5.04
N LEU A 78 -8.34 2.01 6.06
CA LEU A 78 -9.77 1.73 5.87
C LEU A 78 -10.48 2.93 5.23
N ARG A 79 -11.41 2.71 4.33
CA ARG A 79 -11.97 1.44 3.81
C ARG A 79 -11.23 0.94 2.57
N ALA A 80 -10.80 1.87 1.68
CA ALA A 80 -10.34 1.55 0.33
C ALA A 80 -9.10 0.64 0.29
N GLY A 81 -8.18 0.78 1.24
CA GLY A 81 -6.98 -0.07 1.34
C GLY A 81 -7.26 -1.57 1.45
N LEU A 82 -8.46 -1.95 1.93
CA LEU A 82 -8.85 -3.37 1.98
C LEU A 82 -8.84 -4.06 0.61
N GLY A 83 -9.15 -3.33 -0.46
CA GLY A 83 -9.13 -3.90 -1.81
C GLY A 83 -7.75 -4.40 -2.26
N MET A 84 -6.67 -3.91 -1.66
CA MET A 84 -5.30 -4.32 -1.99
C MET A 84 -4.81 -5.54 -1.20
N VAL A 85 -5.47 -5.87 -0.09
CA VAL A 85 -4.97 -6.85 0.90
C VAL A 85 -4.91 -8.26 0.33
N ASP A 86 -5.99 -8.73 -0.32
CA ASP A 86 -6.08 -10.10 -0.81
C ASP A 86 -5.00 -10.42 -1.85
N GLY A 87 -4.69 -9.47 -2.74
CA GLY A 87 -3.59 -9.60 -3.70
C GLY A 87 -2.23 -9.77 -3.01
N MET A 88 -1.97 -9.01 -1.95
CA MET A 88 -0.72 -9.12 -1.19
C MET A 88 -0.66 -10.40 -0.36
N VAL A 89 -1.74 -10.81 0.28
CA VAL A 89 -1.83 -12.05 1.06
C VAL A 89 -1.63 -13.27 0.16
N SER A 90 -2.14 -13.25 -1.08
CA SER A 90 -1.91 -14.34 -2.04
C SER A 90 -0.43 -14.49 -2.39
N MET A 91 0.32 -13.40 -2.45
CA MET A 91 1.78 -13.40 -2.66
C MET A 91 2.56 -13.80 -1.40
N MET A 92 2.07 -13.40 -0.24
CA MET A 92 2.73 -13.60 1.07
C MET A 92 1.75 -14.18 2.09
N PRO A 93 1.43 -15.50 2.05
CA PRO A 93 0.38 -16.10 2.88
C PRO A 93 0.59 -15.96 4.39
N ASN A 94 1.82 -15.77 4.84
CA ASN A 94 2.17 -15.61 6.26
C ASN A 94 2.26 -14.15 6.72
N VAL A 95 1.92 -13.18 5.86
CA VAL A 95 1.92 -11.76 6.22
C VAL A 95 0.89 -11.48 7.31
N LYS A 96 1.22 -10.62 8.26
CA LYS A 96 0.23 -10.11 9.21
C LYS A 96 -0.54 -8.97 8.59
N VAL A 97 -1.85 -8.95 8.81
CA VAL A 97 -2.71 -7.86 8.37
C VAL A 97 -3.16 -7.07 9.59
N ALA A 98 -2.81 -5.81 9.62
CA ALA A 98 -3.27 -4.83 10.60
C ALA A 98 -4.33 -3.92 9.96
N HIS A 99 -4.92 -3.01 10.71
CA HIS A 99 -5.93 -2.11 10.16
C HIS A 99 -5.85 -0.74 10.82
N ILE A 100 -5.86 0.31 10.00
CA ILE A 100 -6.00 1.70 10.46
C ILE A 100 -7.24 2.30 9.81
N GLY A 101 -8.19 2.75 10.64
CA GLY A 101 -9.33 3.54 10.24
C GLY A 101 -9.14 5.00 10.65
N LEU A 102 -9.20 5.89 9.67
CA LEU A 102 -9.02 7.32 9.87
C LEU A 102 -10.21 8.09 9.30
N TYR A 103 -10.61 9.14 9.98
CA TYR A 103 -11.47 10.17 9.40
C TYR A 103 -10.88 11.54 9.70
N ARG A 104 -11.28 12.52 8.93
CA ARG A 104 -10.89 13.90 9.16
C ARG A 104 -11.95 14.58 10.01
N ASP A 105 -11.54 15.07 11.19
CA ASP A 105 -12.46 15.84 12.06
C ASP A 105 -13.00 17.04 11.28
N PRO A 106 -14.33 17.24 11.20
CA PRO A 106 -14.92 18.31 10.40
C PRO A 106 -14.64 19.71 10.93
N LYS A 107 -14.26 19.84 12.20
CA LYS A 107 -13.99 21.15 12.83
C LYS A 107 -12.50 21.50 12.78
N THR A 108 -11.64 20.55 13.14
CA THR A 108 -10.19 20.78 13.26
C THR A 108 -9.42 20.40 12.01
N LEU A 109 -10.05 19.63 11.08
CA LEU A 109 -9.44 19.00 9.91
C LEU A 109 -8.29 18.05 10.25
N ALA A 110 -8.06 17.79 11.54
CA ALA A 110 -7.06 16.84 11.99
C ALA A 110 -7.48 15.38 11.71
N PRO A 111 -6.54 14.50 11.40
CA PRO A 111 -6.82 13.08 11.26
C PRO A 111 -7.11 12.46 12.64
N VAL A 112 -8.22 11.72 12.75
CA VAL A 112 -8.65 11.02 13.96
C VAL A 112 -8.72 9.53 13.71
N LYS A 113 -8.09 8.74 14.59
CA LYS A 113 -8.20 7.28 14.57
C LYS A 113 -9.55 6.85 15.13
N TYR A 114 -10.38 6.16 14.33
CA TYR A 114 -11.59 5.50 14.84
C TYR A 114 -11.42 3.98 14.96
N TYR A 115 -10.43 3.41 14.27
CA TYR A 115 -10.07 2.02 14.38
C TYR A 115 -8.56 1.85 14.26
N TYR A 116 -7.98 1.06 15.17
CA TYR A 116 -6.55 0.81 15.16
C TYR A 116 -6.28 -0.58 15.77
N LYS A 117 -5.85 -1.52 14.96
CA LYS A 117 -5.56 -2.89 15.40
C LYS A 117 -4.29 -3.39 14.77
N MET A 118 -3.25 -3.57 15.61
CA MET A 118 -1.91 -3.99 15.20
C MET A 118 -1.56 -5.36 15.80
N PRO A 119 -0.67 -6.14 15.16
CA PRO A 119 0.02 -7.24 15.80
C PRO A 119 0.82 -6.76 17.00
N ALA A 120 0.93 -7.60 18.04
CA ALA A 120 1.66 -7.24 19.27
C ALA A 120 3.17 -7.00 19.05
N ASP A 121 3.71 -7.47 17.94
CA ASP A 121 5.13 -7.36 17.54
C ASP A 121 5.31 -6.45 16.31
N ILE A 122 4.46 -5.42 16.16
CA ILE A 122 4.48 -4.56 14.96
C ILE A 122 5.80 -3.80 14.81
N GLU A 123 6.44 -3.42 15.92
CA GLU A 123 7.72 -2.71 15.95
C GLU A 123 8.92 -3.53 15.41
N GLU A 124 8.77 -4.87 15.36
CA GLU A 124 9.79 -5.78 14.84
C GLU A 124 9.56 -6.14 13.36
N ARG A 125 8.53 -5.57 12.70
CA ARG A 125 8.13 -5.92 11.35
C ARG A 125 8.44 -4.82 10.35
N ASP A 126 8.74 -5.22 9.11
CA ASP A 126 8.69 -4.34 7.97
C ASP A 126 7.22 -4.12 7.59
N VAL A 127 6.79 -2.87 7.50
CA VAL A 127 5.39 -2.52 7.30
C VAL A 127 5.18 -1.94 5.91
N ILE A 128 4.15 -2.45 5.21
CA ILE A 128 3.66 -1.84 3.96
C ILE A 128 2.27 -1.27 4.24
N VAL A 129 2.19 0.06 4.26
CA VAL A 129 0.91 0.77 4.33
C VAL A 129 0.30 0.80 2.93
N VAL A 130 -0.98 0.47 2.80
CA VAL A 130 -1.65 0.41 1.51
C VAL A 130 -2.92 1.27 1.49
N ASP A 131 -3.01 2.09 0.45
CA ASP A 131 -4.19 2.89 0.11
C ASP A 131 -4.23 3.04 -1.42
N PRO A 132 -5.31 2.71 -2.12
CA PRO A 132 -5.37 2.83 -3.58
C PRO A 132 -5.02 4.22 -4.12
N MET A 133 -5.25 5.28 -3.35
CA MET A 133 -5.11 6.66 -3.82
C MET A 133 -4.25 7.51 -2.88
N LEU A 134 -3.11 7.96 -3.35
CA LEU A 134 -2.29 8.97 -2.70
C LEU A 134 -2.65 10.37 -3.26
N ALA A 135 -3.77 10.94 -2.81
CA ALA A 135 -4.26 12.24 -3.26
C ALA A 135 -3.54 13.39 -2.54
N THR A 136 -4.07 13.88 -1.42
CA THR A 136 -3.45 14.95 -0.62
C THR A 136 -2.34 14.47 0.31
N GLY A 137 -2.17 13.16 0.48
CA GLY A 137 -1.22 12.55 1.40
C GLY A 137 -1.62 12.57 2.89
N GLY A 138 -2.73 13.23 3.25
CA GLY A 138 -3.09 13.44 4.65
C GLY A 138 -3.36 12.17 5.43
N SER A 139 -4.12 11.24 4.87
CA SER A 139 -4.41 9.95 5.52
C SER A 139 -3.17 9.07 5.62
N ALA A 140 -2.38 9.00 4.54
CA ALA A 140 -1.16 8.21 4.51
C ALA A 140 -0.12 8.74 5.52
N SER A 141 0.09 10.06 5.56
CA SER A 141 1.00 10.71 6.51
C SER A 141 0.57 10.43 7.95
N ALA A 142 -0.72 10.59 8.29
CA ALA A 142 -1.21 10.31 9.63
C ALA A 142 -1.09 8.82 10.02
N ALA A 143 -1.40 7.89 9.11
CA ALA A 143 -1.25 6.47 9.37
C ALA A 143 0.20 6.08 9.67
N ILE A 144 1.13 6.61 8.89
CA ILE A 144 2.56 6.38 9.06
C ILE A 144 3.07 6.99 10.36
N GLN A 145 2.59 8.19 10.72
CA GLN A 145 2.94 8.82 11.99
C GLN A 145 2.55 7.93 13.18
N PHE A 146 1.34 7.37 13.17
CA PHE A 146 0.90 6.46 14.24
C PHE A 146 1.72 5.16 14.32
N LEU A 147 2.14 4.63 13.19
CA LEU A 147 3.03 3.45 13.17
C LEU A 147 4.42 3.77 13.72
N LYS A 148 4.96 4.96 13.43
CA LYS A 148 6.23 5.42 14.02
C LYS A 148 6.14 5.63 15.53
N GLU A 149 5.00 6.12 16.02
CA GLU A 149 4.72 6.24 17.46
C GLU A 149 4.70 4.87 18.15
N ASP A 150 4.27 3.82 17.46
CA ASP A 150 4.33 2.43 17.91
C ASP A 150 5.71 1.77 17.73
N GLY A 151 6.73 2.55 17.31
CA GLY A 151 8.12 2.08 17.21
C GLY A 151 8.48 1.37 15.90
N VAL A 152 7.60 1.36 14.89
CA VAL A 152 7.89 0.77 13.57
C VAL A 152 8.99 1.58 12.88
N LYS A 153 10.05 0.88 12.46
CA LYS A 153 11.26 1.51 11.89
C LYS A 153 11.29 1.48 10.37
N HIS A 154 10.77 0.42 9.77
CA HIS A 154 10.80 0.21 8.33
C HIS A 154 9.37 0.25 7.78
N ILE A 155 9.06 1.34 7.09
CA ILE A 155 7.72 1.57 6.53
C ILE A 155 7.86 1.88 5.04
N LYS A 156 7.02 1.27 4.23
CA LYS A 156 6.79 1.61 2.82
C LYS A 156 5.34 2.01 2.63
N LEU A 157 5.09 2.92 1.71
CA LEU A 157 3.75 3.28 1.26
C LEU A 157 3.53 2.72 -0.15
N MET A 158 2.41 2.05 -0.37
CA MET A 158 2.05 1.54 -1.69
C MET A 158 0.64 1.99 -2.07
N SER A 159 0.53 2.72 -3.19
CA SER A 159 -0.73 3.23 -3.73
C SER A 159 -0.85 2.91 -5.22
N ILE A 160 -2.06 2.67 -5.71
CA ILE A 160 -2.27 2.37 -7.14
C ILE A 160 -2.06 3.64 -7.97
N ILE A 161 -2.69 4.75 -7.59
CA ILE A 161 -2.41 6.05 -8.21
C ILE A 161 -1.99 7.07 -7.17
N GLY A 162 -1.16 8.00 -7.58
CA GLY A 162 -0.73 9.14 -6.77
C GLY A 162 -0.83 10.45 -7.51
N ALA A 163 -0.96 11.55 -6.77
CA ALA A 163 -0.80 12.91 -7.26
C ALA A 163 0.54 13.49 -6.77
N PRO A 164 1.16 14.41 -7.52
CA PRO A 164 2.41 15.06 -7.11
C PRO A 164 2.32 15.73 -5.73
N GLU A 165 1.18 16.32 -5.42
CA GLU A 165 0.90 16.97 -4.13
C GLU A 165 0.98 15.99 -2.97
N GLY A 166 0.40 14.79 -3.13
CA GLY A 166 0.44 13.73 -2.12
C GLY A 166 1.86 13.19 -1.91
N VAL A 167 2.57 12.97 -3.01
CA VAL A 167 3.98 12.54 -2.98
C VAL A 167 4.86 13.58 -2.30
N ALA A 168 4.73 14.86 -2.67
CA ALA A 168 5.50 15.94 -2.06
C ALA A 168 5.25 16.06 -0.56
N ARG A 169 3.99 15.92 -0.13
CA ARG A 169 3.64 15.91 1.28
C ARG A 169 4.28 14.73 2.01
N MET A 170 4.19 13.53 1.46
CA MET A 170 4.80 12.35 2.06
C MET A 170 6.31 12.48 2.20
N GLN A 171 6.99 13.04 1.19
CA GLN A 171 8.43 13.29 1.24
C GLN A 171 8.82 14.35 2.28
N ALA A 172 7.96 15.35 2.51
CA ALA A 172 8.17 16.37 3.53
C ALA A 172 7.95 15.82 4.94
N ASP A 173 6.84 15.10 5.17
CA ASP A 173 6.45 14.60 6.48
C ASP A 173 7.27 13.35 6.89
N HIS A 174 7.60 12.49 5.91
CA HIS A 174 8.24 11.18 6.12
C HIS A 174 9.34 10.90 5.08
N PRO A 175 10.48 11.62 5.14
CA PRO A 175 11.58 11.51 4.17
C PRO A 175 12.31 10.15 4.22
N ASP A 176 11.99 9.29 5.16
CA ASP A 176 12.52 7.95 5.38
C ASP A 176 11.59 6.84 4.87
N VAL A 177 10.42 7.18 4.32
CA VAL A 177 9.42 6.22 3.83
C VAL A 177 9.43 6.16 2.30
N ASP A 178 9.76 5.00 1.74
CA ASP A 178 9.70 4.78 0.29
C ASP A 178 8.25 4.67 -0.20
N ILE A 179 8.00 5.30 -1.35
CA ILE A 179 6.67 5.41 -1.95
C ILE A 179 6.65 4.62 -3.25
N PHE A 180 5.67 3.72 -3.39
CA PHE A 180 5.44 2.89 -4.56
C PHE A 180 4.08 3.24 -5.15
N VAL A 181 4.03 3.62 -6.43
CA VAL A 181 2.78 3.95 -7.15
C VAL A 181 2.75 3.27 -8.51
N ALA A 182 1.60 2.72 -8.92
CA ALA A 182 1.45 2.17 -10.26
C ALA A 182 1.37 3.27 -11.32
N ALA A 183 0.86 4.46 -10.97
CA ALA A 183 0.99 5.65 -11.78
C ALA A 183 1.04 6.91 -10.91
N LEU A 184 1.80 7.89 -11.37
CA LEU A 184 1.77 9.26 -10.87
C LEU A 184 0.98 10.10 -11.89
N ASP A 185 -0.17 10.61 -11.46
CA ASP A 185 -1.09 11.40 -12.29
C ASP A 185 -0.73 12.88 -12.25
N ASP A 186 -1.46 13.73 -13.01
CA ASP A 186 -1.03 15.11 -13.28
C ASP A 186 -1.13 16.03 -12.06
N HIS A 187 -2.30 16.03 -11.37
CA HIS A 187 -2.58 16.97 -10.28
C HIS A 187 -3.86 16.60 -9.51
N LEU A 188 -4.16 17.35 -8.47
CA LEU A 188 -5.47 17.33 -7.79
C LEU A 188 -6.35 18.46 -8.34
N ASN A 189 -7.64 18.15 -8.62
CA ASN A 189 -8.61 19.18 -8.93
C ASN A 189 -9.06 19.95 -7.66
N GLU A 190 -9.91 20.97 -7.84
CA GLU A 190 -10.45 21.82 -6.76
C GLU A 190 -11.18 21.06 -5.64
N HIS A 191 -11.67 19.86 -5.93
CA HIS A 191 -12.33 18.98 -4.96
C HIS A 191 -11.40 17.94 -4.32
N GLY A 192 -10.09 17.98 -4.65
CA GLY A 192 -9.09 17.05 -4.14
C GLY A 192 -9.08 15.67 -4.81
N TYR A 193 -9.73 15.50 -5.95
CA TYR A 193 -9.62 14.28 -6.76
C TYR A 193 -8.39 14.31 -7.65
N ILE A 194 -7.76 13.16 -7.79
CA ILE A 194 -6.64 12.94 -8.71
C ILE A 194 -7.14 13.03 -10.16
N VAL A 195 -6.41 13.74 -11.03
CA VAL A 195 -6.71 13.90 -12.46
C VAL A 195 -5.56 13.32 -13.28
N PRO A 196 -5.84 12.43 -14.26
CA PRO A 196 -7.14 11.89 -14.69
C PRO A 196 -7.81 10.95 -13.68
N GLY A 197 -7.03 10.33 -12.76
CA GLY A 197 -7.56 9.55 -11.65
C GLY A 197 -8.29 8.26 -12.05
N LEU A 198 -9.11 7.80 -11.12
CA LEU A 198 -10.01 6.64 -11.28
C LEU A 198 -11.34 6.82 -10.52
N GLY A 199 -11.64 8.04 -10.08
CA GLY A 199 -12.80 8.34 -9.24
C GLY A 199 -12.55 8.04 -7.75
N ASP A 200 -13.61 7.75 -6.98
CA ASP A 200 -13.49 7.31 -5.60
C ASP A 200 -13.27 5.79 -5.55
N ALA A 201 -12.07 5.37 -5.13
CA ALA A 201 -11.73 3.96 -5.08
C ALA A 201 -12.58 3.18 -4.07
N GLY A 202 -12.89 3.78 -2.93
CA GLY A 202 -13.72 3.14 -1.90
C GLY A 202 -15.12 2.83 -2.43
N ASP A 203 -15.77 3.81 -3.04
CA ASP A 203 -17.11 3.64 -3.61
C ASP A 203 -17.09 2.63 -4.77
N ARG A 204 -16.07 2.65 -5.62
CA ARG A 204 -15.94 1.68 -6.72
C ARG A 204 -15.68 0.26 -6.24
N ILE A 205 -14.85 0.09 -5.19
CA ILE A 205 -14.57 -1.22 -4.57
C ILE A 205 -15.85 -1.79 -3.93
N PHE A 206 -16.57 -0.98 -3.18
CA PHE A 206 -17.66 -1.45 -2.32
C PHE A 206 -19.06 -1.28 -2.95
N GLY A 207 -19.16 -0.58 -4.08
CA GLY A 207 -20.45 -0.33 -4.75
C GLY A 207 -21.36 0.55 -3.91
N THR A 208 -20.80 1.58 -3.24
CA THR A 208 -21.55 2.45 -2.31
C THR A 208 -22.11 3.72 -2.94
N LYS A 209 -22.03 3.85 -4.25
CA LYS A 209 -22.72 4.88 -5.07
C LYS A 209 -23.46 4.25 -6.23
#